data_549391478efd32ccf817bed8c8448b1b
#
_entry.id   549391478efd32ccf817bed8c8448b1b
#
_cell.length_a   1.000
_cell.length_b   1.000
_cell.length_c   1.000
_cell.angle_alpha   90.00
_cell.angle_beta   90.00
_cell.angle_gamma   90.00
#
_symmetry.space_group_name_H-M   'P 1'
#
loop_
_entity.id
_entity.type
_entity.pdbx_description
1 polymer ?
#
loop_
_entity_poly.entity_id
_entity_poly.type
_entity_poly.pdbx_seq_one_letter_code
_entity_poly.pdbx_strand_id
1 'polypeptide(L)'
;DQVDKESQKRRPTNVTKVARAVKPRAANGIDQVVFYHEGVGTSGPLDSFTGGAFGSGIEANVRDLYRFIVYNYEPGDELYMFGFSRGAFTVRTLAGFMALVGLLEKDDDYYVPEIYACYESGDKPGSPAWLKAFHNIEGTRPCPPIRFLGVWDTVGSLGAPGMLGQIFNGKKYAYHDVEL
;
A
#
# COMPACT_ATOMS: atom_id res chain seq x y z
N ASP A 1 -14.58 -6.08 -4.69
CA ASP A 1 -15.53 -6.57 -5.74
C ASP A 1 -16.44 -5.43 -6.21
N GLN A 2 -16.65 -5.32 -7.51
CA GLN A 2 -17.58 -4.34 -8.11
C GLN A 2 -18.99 -4.92 -8.16
N VAL A 3 -20.00 -4.09 -7.88
CA VAL A 3 -21.42 -4.49 -8.03
C VAL A 3 -21.85 -4.16 -9.45
N ASP A 4 -22.32 -5.16 -10.16
CA ASP A 4 -22.97 -4.97 -11.45
C ASP A 4 -24.37 -4.40 -11.23
N LYS A 5 -24.62 -3.19 -11.71
CA LYS A 5 -25.89 -2.47 -11.51
C LYS A 5 -27.09 -3.15 -12.19
N GLU A 6 -26.86 -3.91 -13.25
CA GLU A 6 -27.96 -4.60 -13.96
C GLU A 6 -28.37 -5.91 -13.31
N SER A 7 -27.40 -6.67 -12.75
CA SER A 7 -27.66 -7.99 -12.19
C SER A 7 -27.64 -8.02 -10.66
N GLN A 8 -27.27 -6.93 -9.99
CA GLN A 8 -26.98 -6.83 -8.55
C GLN A 8 -25.96 -7.89 -8.06
N LYS A 9 -25.21 -8.51 -8.95
CA LYS A 9 -24.18 -9.48 -8.63
C LYS A 9 -22.83 -8.79 -8.44
N ARG A 10 -22.15 -9.16 -7.36
CA ARG A 10 -20.75 -8.75 -7.17
C ARG A 10 -19.86 -9.48 -8.17
N ARG A 11 -19.17 -8.73 -9.01
CA ARG A 11 -18.15 -9.28 -9.93
C ARG A 11 -16.77 -9.08 -9.32
N PRO A 12 -15.93 -10.13 -9.31
CA PRO A 12 -14.57 -10.00 -8.79
C PRO A 12 -13.75 -9.03 -9.66
N THR A 13 -12.99 -8.14 -9.04
CA THR A 13 -12.01 -7.30 -9.72
C THR A 13 -10.86 -8.14 -10.28
N ASN A 14 -10.03 -7.56 -11.14
CA ASN A 14 -8.85 -8.26 -11.65
C ASN A 14 -7.88 -8.63 -10.53
N VAL A 15 -7.73 -7.79 -9.51
CA VAL A 15 -6.93 -8.10 -8.31
C VAL A 15 -7.46 -9.34 -7.60
N THR A 16 -8.77 -9.42 -7.37
CA THR A 16 -9.42 -10.60 -6.78
C THR A 16 -9.20 -11.86 -7.61
N LYS A 17 -9.30 -11.74 -8.96
CA LYS A 17 -9.05 -12.87 -9.85
C LYS A 17 -7.61 -13.36 -9.78
N VAL A 18 -6.63 -12.44 -9.76
CA VAL A 18 -5.22 -12.78 -9.59
C VAL A 18 -4.99 -13.46 -8.25
N ALA A 19 -5.45 -12.88 -7.15
CA ALA A 19 -5.30 -13.46 -5.81
C ALA A 19 -5.86 -14.89 -5.71
N ARG A 20 -7.00 -15.16 -6.35
CA ARG A 20 -7.63 -16.50 -6.39
C ARG A 20 -6.90 -17.47 -7.31
N ALA A 21 -6.15 -16.98 -8.30
CA ALA A 21 -5.43 -17.83 -9.26
C ALA A 21 -4.06 -18.28 -8.76
N VAL A 22 -3.48 -17.58 -7.76
CA VAL A 22 -2.19 -17.96 -7.17
C VAL A 22 -2.37 -19.26 -6.40
N LYS A 23 -1.53 -20.24 -6.71
CA LYS A 23 -1.48 -21.52 -5.99
C LYS A 23 -0.54 -21.40 -4.79
N PRO A 24 -0.79 -22.16 -3.70
CA PRO A 24 0.14 -22.17 -2.55
C PRO A 24 1.56 -22.61 -2.92
N ARG A 25 1.69 -23.39 -3.99
CA ARG A 25 2.99 -23.83 -4.54
C ARG A 25 2.98 -23.70 -6.05
N ALA A 26 4.00 -23.03 -6.59
CA ALA A 26 4.21 -22.87 -8.01
C ALA A 26 4.65 -24.20 -8.68
N ALA A 27 4.59 -24.28 -10.01
CA ALA A 27 4.96 -25.48 -10.76
C ALA A 27 6.44 -25.86 -10.59
N ASN A 28 7.31 -24.92 -10.30
CA ASN A 28 8.72 -25.11 -10.00
C ASN A 28 9.01 -25.52 -8.53
N GLY A 29 7.96 -25.73 -7.73
CA GLY A 29 8.08 -26.16 -6.33
C GLY A 29 8.26 -25.02 -5.32
N ILE A 30 8.29 -23.75 -5.74
CA ILE A 30 8.40 -22.60 -4.84
C ILE A 30 7.06 -22.37 -4.16
N ASP A 31 7.08 -22.18 -2.85
CA ASP A 31 5.90 -21.84 -2.07
C ASP A 31 5.51 -20.37 -2.30
N GLN A 32 4.21 -20.10 -2.30
CA GLN A 32 3.65 -18.77 -2.55
C GLN A 32 2.68 -18.40 -1.44
N VAL A 33 2.83 -17.19 -0.91
CA VAL A 33 1.96 -16.63 0.12
C VAL A 33 1.21 -15.44 -0.47
N VAL A 34 -0.11 -15.39 -0.26
CA VAL A 34 -0.97 -14.31 -0.77
C VAL A 34 -1.61 -13.59 0.39
N PHE A 35 -1.45 -12.27 0.40
CA PHE A 35 -2.23 -11.39 1.25
C PHE A 35 -3.18 -10.57 0.38
N TYR A 36 -4.48 -10.72 0.61
CA TYR A 36 -5.52 -9.98 -0.10
C TYR A 36 -6.25 -9.07 0.87
N HIS A 37 -6.24 -7.78 0.56
CA HIS A 37 -6.97 -6.76 1.30
C HIS A 37 -8.15 -6.25 0.46
N GLU A 38 -9.36 -6.29 1.01
CA GLU A 38 -10.58 -5.90 0.27
C GLU A 38 -10.64 -4.41 -0.08
N GLY A 39 -9.80 -3.59 0.55
CA GLY A 39 -9.77 -2.15 0.39
C GLY A 39 -10.85 -1.43 1.21
N VAL A 40 -10.77 -0.10 1.23
CA VAL A 40 -11.70 0.75 1.98
C VAL A 40 -12.96 1.03 1.18
N GLY A 41 -14.15 0.99 1.83
CA GLY A 41 -15.40 1.48 1.26
C GLY A 41 -16.19 0.49 0.41
N THR A 42 -16.06 -0.83 0.64
CA THR A 42 -16.92 -1.84 -0.02
C THR A 42 -18.27 -2.04 0.68
N SER A 43 -18.49 -1.43 1.85
CA SER A 43 -19.63 -1.73 2.73
C SER A 43 -20.68 -0.61 2.86
N GLY A 44 -20.62 0.48 2.08
CA GLY A 44 -21.56 1.59 2.22
C GLY A 44 -21.85 2.36 0.94
N PRO A 45 -22.92 3.17 0.91
CA PRO A 45 -23.21 4.05 -0.22
C PRO A 45 -22.08 5.02 -0.49
N LEU A 46 -22.03 5.56 -1.72
CA LEU A 46 -21.02 6.49 -2.24
C LEU A 46 -20.67 7.70 -1.36
N ASP A 47 -21.42 7.96 -0.30
CA ASP A 47 -21.26 9.11 0.61
C ASP A 47 -19.98 9.06 1.47
N SER A 48 -19.29 7.92 1.56
CA SER A 48 -17.98 7.82 2.24
C SER A 48 -16.81 8.39 1.43
N PHE A 49 -17.08 8.97 0.26
CA PHE A 49 -16.06 9.62 -0.58
C PHE A 49 -15.69 11.04 -0.11
N THR A 50 -16.39 11.61 0.86
CA THR A 50 -16.18 12.98 1.31
C THR A 50 -15.34 13.03 2.58
N GLY A 51 -14.11 13.53 2.48
CA GLY A 51 -13.32 13.96 3.63
C GLY A 51 -12.27 12.98 4.15
N GLY A 52 -11.75 13.24 5.34
CA GLY A 52 -10.59 12.58 5.96
C GLY A 52 -10.63 11.05 6.12
N ALA A 53 -11.82 10.43 6.02
CA ALA A 53 -11.97 8.97 6.07
C ALA A 53 -11.32 8.25 4.87
N PHE A 54 -11.14 8.94 3.73
CA PHE A 54 -10.48 8.37 2.56
C PHE A 54 -8.98 8.16 2.80
N GLY A 55 -8.29 9.16 3.37
CA GLY A 55 -6.85 9.09 3.65
C GLY A 55 -6.52 8.07 4.74
N SER A 56 -7.24 8.12 5.86
CA SER A 56 -6.99 7.24 7.01
C SER A 56 -7.14 5.75 6.68
N GLY A 57 -8.06 5.40 5.78
CA GLY A 57 -8.22 4.01 5.34
C GLY A 57 -7.08 3.52 4.46
N ILE A 58 -6.52 4.39 3.60
CA ILE A 58 -5.36 4.04 2.76
C ILE A 58 -4.11 3.85 3.63
N GLU A 59 -3.87 4.76 4.59
CA GLU A 59 -2.76 4.66 5.53
C GLU A 59 -2.77 3.34 6.29
N ALA A 60 -3.92 2.95 6.83
CA ALA A 60 -4.08 1.68 7.52
C ALA A 60 -3.71 0.50 6.61
N ASN A 61 -4.24 0.50 5.37
CA ASN A 61 -3.95 -0.55 4.40
C ASN A 61 -2.46 -0.64 4.04
N VAL A 62 -1.76 0.49 3.88
CA VAL A 62 -0.32 0.50 3.61
C VAL A 62 0.45 -0.12 4.78
N ARG A 63 0.12 0.28 6.02
CA ARG A 63 0.77 -0.26 7.22
C ARG A 63 0.51 -1.76 7.41
N ASP A 64 -0.70 -2.23 7.14
CA ASP A 64 -1.04 -3.64 7.25
C ASP A 64 -0.30 -4.49 6.20
N LEU A 65 -0.23 -4.00 4.96
CA LEU A 65 0.56 -4.64 3.90
C LEU A 65 2.06 -4.64 4.21
N TYR A 66 2.58 -3.54 4.75
CA TYR A 66 3.98 -3.44 5.16
C TYR A 66 4.31 -4.45 6.27
N ARG A 67 3.46 -4.53 7.32
CA ARG A 67 3.62 -5.51 8.40
C ARG A 67 3.58 -6.94 7.87
N PHE A 68 2.64 -7.23 6.94
CA PHE A 68 2.61 -8.54 6.32
C PHE A 68 3.95 -8.90 5.66
N ILE A 69 4.58 -7.96 4.95
CA ILE A 69 5.89 -8.18 4.34
C ILE A 69 6.97 -8.32 5.41
N VAL A 70 7.00 -7.47 6.43
CA VAL A 70 7.94 -7.56 7.56
C VAL A 70 7.94 -8.96 8.19
N TYR A 71 6.76 -9.53 8.40
CA TYR A 71 6.61 -10.83 9.05
C TYR A 71 6.92 -12.03 8.16
N ASN A 72 6.71 -11.92 6.86
CA ASN A 72 6.76 -13.08 5.97
C ASN A 72 7.94 -13.09 5.00
N TYR A 73 8.55 -11.93 4.73
CA TYR A 73 9.65 -11.85 3.78
C TYR A 73 10.93 -12.49 4.33
N GLU A 74 11.51 -13.36 3.53
CA GLU A 74 12.85 -13.91 3.74
C GLU A 74 13.77 -13.55 2.57
N PRO A 75 15.09 -13.40 2.80
CA PRO A 75 16.02 -13.08 1.72
C PRO A 75 15.94 -14.08 0.56
N GLY A 76 15.71 -13.55 -0.63
CA GLY A 76 15.51 -14.36 -1.84
C GLY A 76 14.06 -14.45 -2.31
N ASP A 77 13.10 -14.01 -1.49
CA ASP A 77 11.71 -13.91 -1.91
C ASP A 77 11.50 -12.81 -2.95
N GLU A 78 10.52 -13.02 -3.82
CA GLU A 78 10.11 -12.05 -4.82
C GLU A 78 8.73 -11.46 -4.46
N LEU A 79 8.62 -10.13 -4.51
CA LEU A 79 7.36 -9.44 -4.26
C LEU A 79 6.62 -9.15 -5.55
N TYR A 80 5.36 -9.58 -5.60
CA TYR A 80 4.40 -9.27 -6.67
C TYR A 80 3.24 -8.50 -6.07
N MET A 81 3.04 -7.26 -6.47
CA MET A 81 2.03 -6.37 -5.92
C MET A 81 0.96 -6.06 -6.96
N PHE A 82 -0.30 -6.07 -6.56
CA PHE A 82 -1.44 -5.81 -7.44
C PHE A 82 -2.42 -4.86 -6.77
N GLY A 83 -2.87 -3.83 -7.49
CA GLY A 83 -3.82 -2.87 -6.97
C GLY A 83 -4.80 -2.36 -8.02
N PHE A 84 -6.06 -2.11 -7.59
CA PHE A 84 -7.10 -1.49 -8.41
C PHE A 84 -7.62 -0.24 -7.73
N SER A 85 -7.75 0.87 -8.48
CA SER A 85 -8.28 2.13 -7.98
C SER A 85 -7.52 2.63 -6.73
N ARG A 86 -8.15 2.73 -5.56
CA ARG A 86 -7.48 3.05 -4.29
C ARG A 86 -6.41 2.04 -3.91
N GLY A 87 -6.64 0.76 -4.21
CA GLY A 87 -5.63 -0.29 -4.01
C GLY A 87 -4.39 -0.09 -4.89
N ALA A 88 -4.54 0.47 -6.10
CA ALA A 88 -3.41 0.85 -6.94
C ALA A 88 -2.58 1.96 -6.29
N PHE A 89 -3.25 2.95 -5.70
CA PHE A 89 -2.59 3.97 -4.90
C PHE A 89 -1.87 3.35 -3.70
N THR A 90 -2.54 2.49 -2.94
CA THR A 90 -1.98 1.82 -1.75
C THR A 90 -0.69 1.07 -2.07
N VAL A 91 -0.66 0.25 -3.13
CA VAL A 91 0.56 -0.53 -3.46
C VAL A 91 1.70 0.34 -4.00
N ARG A 92 1.39 1.45 -4.69
CA ARG A 92 2.41 2.44 -5.09
C ARG A 92 3.00 3.15 -3.88
N THR A 93 2.15 3.60 -2.94
CA THR A 93 2.59 4.21 -1.68
C THR A 93 3.44 3.24 -0.86
N LEU A 94 3.03 1.97 -0.77
CA LEU A 94 3.80 0.93 -0.10
C LEU A 94 5.19 0.74 -0.73
N ALA A 95 5.26 0.70 -2.07
CA ALA A 95 6.54 0.60 -2.77
C ALA A 95 7.47 1.77 -2.44
N GLY A 96 6.94 3.01 -2.48
CA GLY A 96 7.70 4.21 -2.10
C GLY A 96 8.12 4.21 -0.64
N PHE A 97 7.24 3.79 0.27
CA PHE A 97 7.55 3.67 1.69
C PHE A 97 8.68 2.66 1.94
N MET A 98 8.60 1.47 1.35
CA MET A 98 9.67 0.47 1.46
C MET A 98 10.98 0.92 0.83
N ALA A 99 10.94 1.63 -0.30
CA ALA A 99 12.13 2.16 -0.94
C ALA A 99 12.86 3.17 -0.05
N LEU A 100 12.11 3.98 0.72
CA LEU A 100 12.67 4.97 1.61
C LEU A 100 13.20 4.37 2.93
N VAL A 101 12.44 3.43 3.51
CA VAL A 101 12.64 2.93 4.88
C VAL A 101 13.39 1.58 4.88
N GLY A 102 13.25 0.78 3.83
CA GLY A 102 13.60 -0.64 3.88
C GLY A 102 12.54 -1.46 4.59
N LEU A 103 12.93 -2.58 5.18
CA LEU A 103 12.07 -3.37 6.07
C LEU A 103 12.59 -3.32 7.50
N LEU A 104 11.70 -3.03 8.43
CA LEU A 104 11.98 -3.18 9.85
C LEU A 104 12.24 -4.65 10.22
N GLU A 105 12.89 -4.86 11.34
CA GLU A 105 12.89 -6.18 11.97
C GLU A 105 11.51 -6.50 12.56
N LYS A 106 11.23 -7.80 12.76
CA LYS A 106 9.89 -8.24 13.22
C LYS A 106 9.53 -7.66 14.58
N ASP A 107 10.53 -7.49 15.44
CA ASP A 107 10.35 -6.95 16.79
C ASP A 107 10.12 -5.42 16.81
N ASP A 108 10.41 -4.75 15.70
CA ASP A 108 10.27 -3.29 15.54
C ASP A 108 8.95 -2.87 14.87
N ASP A 109 8.04 -3.80 14.58
CA ASP A 109 6.78 -3.51 13.88
C ASP A 109 5.88 -2.50 14.62
N TYR A 110 6.07 -2.39 15.93
CA TYR A 110 5.43 -1.42 16.80
C TYR A 110 5.69 0.03 16.34
N TYR A 111 6.85 0.32 15.77
CA TYR A 111 7.23 1.66 15.30
C TYR A 111 6.72 2.02 13.90
N VAL A 112 6.04 1.12 13.21
CA VAL A 112 5.50 1.36 11.85
C VAL A 112 4.63 2.63 11.78
N PRO A 113 3.74 2.93 12.74
CA PRO A 113 2.92 4.16 12.68
C PRO A 113 3.75 5.45 12.67
N GLU A 114 4.76 5.54 13.53
CA GLU A 114 5.62 6.73 13.67
C GLU A 114 6.47 6.93 12.44
N ILE A 115 7.05 5.86 11.90
CA ILE A 115 7.87 5.89 10.70
C ILE A 115 7.02 6.23 9.46
N TYR A 116 5.83 5.66 9.38
CA TYR A 116 4.91 5.98 8.30
C TYR A 116 4.47 7.45 8.35
N ALA A 117 4.25 8.01 9.54
CA ALA A 117 3.95 9.43 9.69
C ALA A 117 5.10 10.34 9.19
N CYS A 118 6.36 9.97 9.40
CA CYS A 118 7.51 10.66 8.83
C CYS A 118 7.52 10.60 7.30
N TYR A 119 7.24 9.43 6.73
CA TYR A 119 7.12 9.27 5.28
C TYR A 119 6.00 10.15 4.70
N GLU A 120 4.83 10.14 5.32
CA GLU A 120 3.66 10.92 4.90
C GLU A 120 3.90 12.44 5.00
N SER A 121 4.61 12.88 6.02
CA SER A 121 4.99 14.29 6.21
C SER A 121 6.06 14.75 5.22
N GLY A 122 6.71 13.84 4.49
CA GLY A 122 7.82 14.13 3.61
C GLY A 122 9.13 14.44 4.35
N ASP A 123 9.24 13.97 5.60
CA ASP A 123 10.47 14.08 6.37
C ASP A 123 11.58 13.26 5.72
N LYS A 124 12.72 13.90 5.53
CA LYS A 124 13.87 13.25 4.90
C LYS A 124 14.68 12.46 5.93
N PRO A 125 15.34 11.35 5.50
CA PRO A 125 16.32 10.67 6.33
C PRO A 125 17.31 11.65 6.94
N GLY A 126 17.54 11.55 8.26
CA GLY A 126 18.40 12.43 9.00
C GLY A 126 17.76 13.73 9.51
N SER A 127 16.51 14.04 9.18
CA SER A 127 15.77 15.14 9.80
C SER A 127 15.51 14.88 11.30
N PRO A 128 15.26 15.92 12.12
CA PRO A 128 14.95 15.72 13.54
C PRO A 128 13.75 14.79 13.79
N ALA A 129 12.71 14.88 12.97
CA ALA A 129 11.54 14.00 13.06
C ALA A 129 11.91 12.55 12.72
N TRP A 130 12.70 12.35 11.65
CA TRP A 130 13.22 11.04 11.26
C TRP A 130 14.06 10.40 12.36
N LEU A 131 15.06 11.14 12.88
CA LEU A 131 15.94 10.65 13.94
C LEU A 131 15.16 10.27 15.20
N LYS A 132 14.10 11.03 15.52
CA LYS A 132 13.21 10.72 16.64
C LYS A 132 12.43 9.43 16.39
N ALA A 133 11.85 9.23 15.19
CA ALA A 133 11.07 8.04 14.85
C ALA A 133 11.92 6.77 14.84
N PHE A 134 13.20 6.89 14.45
CA PHE A 134 14.14 5.78 14.37
C PHE A 134 15.03 5.61 15.62
N HIS A 135 14.78 6.38 16.68
CA HIS A 135 15.67 6.42 17.84
C HIS A 135 15.89 5.06 18.52
N ASN A 136 14.86 4.22 18.56
CA ASN A 136 14.90 2.91 19.20
C ASN A 136 15.08 1.75 18.21
N ILE A 137 15.32 2.04 16.95
CA ILE A 137 15.48 1.05 15.89
C ILE A 137 16.95 0.91 15.56
N GLU A 138 17.52 -0.28 15.76
CA GLU A 138 18.94 -0.55 15.53
C GLU A 138 19.29 -0.53 14.03
N GLY A 139 18.34 -0.82 13.17
CA GLY A 139 18.52 -0.81 11.72
C GLY A 139 17.31 -1.31 10.96
N THR A 140 17.45 -1.29 9.64
CA THR A 140 16.44 -1.84 8.73
C THR A 140 17.08 -2.82 7.76
N ARG A 141 16.34 -3.86 7.38
CA ARG A 141 16.72 -4.74 6.27
C ARG A 141 16.60 -3.97 4.94
N PRO A 142 17.40 -4.30 3.92
CA PRO A 142 17.24 -3.71 2.60
C PRO A 142 15.82 -3.85 2.06
N CYS A 143 15.38 -2.88 1.26
CA CYS A 143 14.10 -2.99 0.56
C CYS A 143 14.08 -4.27 -0.30
N PRO A 144 13.06 -5.12 -0.15
CA PRO A 144 12.92 -6.30 -1.00
C PRO A 144 12.76 -5.92 -2.48
N PRO A 145 13.28 -6.72 -3.41
CA PRO A 145 13.06 -6.47 -4.82
C PRO A 145 11.59 -6.68 -5.19
N ILE A 146 10.94 -5.63 -5.68
CA ILE A 146 9.61 -5.72 -6.23
C ILE A 146 9.73 -6.27 -7.66
N ARG A 147 9.36 -7.53 -7.86
CA ARG A 147 9.46 -8.20 -9.15
C ARG A 147 8.39 -7.73 -10.13
N PHE A 148 7.22 -7.40 -9.61
CA PHE A 148 6.11 -6.94 -10.43
C PHE A 148 5.16 -6.04 -9.65
N LEU A 149 4.75 -4.92 -10.26
CA LEU A 149 3.76 -4.00 -9.74
C LEU A 149 2.65 -3.80 -10.78
N GLY A 150 1.53 -4.52 -10.62
CA GLY A 150 0.37 -4.46 -11.49
C GLY A 150 -0.69 -3.52 -10.94
N VAL A 151 -0.97 -2.41 -11.63
CA VAL A 151 -1.93 -1.41 -11.19
C VAL A 151 -2.98 -1.13 -12.26
N TRP A 152 -4.25 -1.01 -11.84
CA TRP A 152 -5.37 -0.66 -12.70
C TRP A 152 -6.09 0.57 -12.13
N ASP A 153 -6.45 1.50 -13.01
CA ASP A 153 -7.29 2.68 -12.70
C ASP A 153 -6.85 3.40 -11.41
N THR A 154 -5.56 3.74 -11.31
CA THR A 154 -5.04 4.46 -10.15
C THR A 154 -5.79 5.79 -9.99
N VAL A 155 -6.52 5.95 -8.89
CA VAL A 155 -7.15 7.22 -8.52
C VAL A 155 -6.14 8.08 -7.78
N GLY A 156 -6.04 9.36 -8.15
CA GLY A 156 -5.26 10.35 -7.42
C GLY A 156 -4.05 10.94 -8.14
N SER A 157 -3.57 10.36 -9.26
CA SER A 157 -2.40 10.90 -9.95
C SER A 157 -2.70 11.89 -11.09
N LEU A 158 -3.94 11.96 -11.55
CA LEU A 158 -4.34 12.85 -12.65
C LEU A 158 -5.58 13.63 -12.22
N GLY A 159 -5.34 14.83 -11.63
CA GLY A 159 -6.31 15.91 -11.54
C GLY A 159 -7.77 15.50 -11.64
N ALA A 160 -8.27 14.75 -10.64
CA ALA A 160 -9.70 14.47 -10.60
C ALA A 160 -10.44 15.80 -10.62
N PRO A 161 -11.35 16.05 -11.59
CA PRO A 161 -12.09 17.30 -11.66
C PRO A 161 -12.89 17.47 -10.36
N GLY A 162 -12.80 18.64 -9.73
CA GLY A 162 -13.56 18.99 -8.55
C GLY A 162 -12.93 18.59 -7.22
N MET A 163 -13.74 18.12 -6.27
CA MET A 163 -13.39 17.92 -4.86
C MET A 163 -12.21 16.95 -4.63
N LEU A 164 -12.05 15.93 -5.47
CA LEU A 164 -10.93 14.98 -5.40
C LEU A 164 -9.58 15.64 -5.71
N GLY A 165 -9.53 16.59 -6.65
CA GLY A 165 -8.33 17.35 -6.95
C GLY A 165 -7.86 18.20 -5.77
N GLN A 166 -8.78 18.73 -4.96
CA GLN A 166 -8.43 19.50 -3.76
C GLN A 166 -7.91 18.65 -2.61
N ILE A 167 -8.40 17.42 -2.47
CA ILE A 167 -7.92 16.46 -1.47
C ILE A 167 -6.49 16.01 -1.79
N PHE A 168 -6.18 15.83 -3.08
CA PHE A 168 -4.86 15.37 -3.53
C PHE A 168 -3.85 16.49 -3.80
N ASN A 169 -4.30 17.74 -4.03
CA ASN A 169 -3.41 18.91 -4.16
C ASN A 169 -3.06 19.57 -2.82
N GLY A 170 -3.65 19.13 -1.71
CA GLY A 170 -3.18 19.52 -0.38
C GLY A 170 -1.77 18.97 -0.14
N LYS A 171 -0.87 19.77 0.44
CA LYS A 171 0.51 19.42 0.81
C LYS A 171 0.65 18.12 1.61
N LYS A 172 -0.45 17.50 2.01
CA LYS A 172 -0.51 16.30 2.85
C LYS A 172 -0.26 14.98 2.09
N TYR A 173 -0.36 14.99 0.75
CA TYR A 173 -0.15 13.81 -0.08
C TYR A 173 0.79 14.12 -1.25
N ALA A 174 1.94 14.70 -0.95
CA ALA A 174 3.00 14.83 -1.93
C ALA A 174 3.49 13.42 -2.28
N TYR A 175 3.17 12.98 -3.50
CA TYR A 175 3.84 11.82 -4.07
C TYR A 175 5.34 12.13 -4.12
N HIS A 176 6.12 11.36 -3.44
CA HIS A 176 7.50 11.22 -3.85
C HIS A 176 7.44 10.44 -5.16
N ASP A 177 7.78 11.11 -6.27
CA ASP A 177 7.95 10.47 -7.56
C ASP A 177 8.88 9.29 -7.38
N VAL A 178 8.31 8.11 -7.36
CA VAL A 178 9.07 6.88 -7.47
C VAL A 178 9.26 6.69 -8.97
N GLU A 179 10.35 7.20 -9.52
CA GLU A 179 10.84 6.76 -10.81
C GLU A 179 11.05 5.24 -10.70
N LEU A 180 10.27 4.50 -11.48
CA LEU A 180 10.39 3.05 -11.60
C LEU A 180 11.55 2.70 -12.52
#